data_e2c3c714b41c7c24bd87f7054d21998d
#
_entry.id   e2c3c714b41c7c24bd87f7054d21998d
#
_cell.length_a   1.000
_cell.length_b   1.000
_cell.length_c   1.000
_cell.angle_alpha   90.00
_cell.angle_beta   90.00
_cell.angle_gamma   90.00
#
_symmetry.space_group_name_H-M   'P 1'
#
loop_
_entity.id
_entity.type
_entity.pdbx_description
1 polymer ?
#
loop_
_entity_poly.entity_id
_entity_poly.type
_entity_poly.pdbx_seq_one_letter_code
_entity_poly.pdbx_strand_id
1 'polypeptide(L)'
;MSLVFARWIALADHSGGRLNNLFKKLNETENQDEIRDLISDIWNIWYEVDDPKVIEYFEKGIQAMNLRNYPLAIRFFNNLIEEDPNFAEGWNKRATVHFMMGNFDQSMQDIIKTLELEPRHFGALDGMGLIFIHQGQFQQAIDVYDKMLEIFPFSVKTMDKKERIQSFISQST
;
A
#
# COMPACT_ATOMS: atom_id res chain seq x y z
N MET A 1 -5.04 -33.26 5.15
CA MET A 1 -5.08 -31.80 4.85
C MET A 1 -5.78 -31.12 6.00
N SER A 2 -5.09 -30.23 6.70
CA SER A 2 -5.59 -29.64 7.93
C SER A 2 -6.76 -28.68 7.66
N LEU A 3 -7.80 -28.72 8.53
CA LEU A 3 -8.95 -27.81 8.52
C LEU A 3 -8.54 -26.30 8.52
N VAL A 4 -7.36 -25.99 9.02
CA VAL A 4 -6.75 -24.66 9.00
C VAL A 4 -6.41 -24.23 7.57
N PHE A 5 -5.90 -25.13 6.74
CA PHE A 5 -5.54 -24.83 5.33
C PHE A 5 -6.78 -24.58 4.46
N ALA A 6 -7.85 -25.38 4.69
CA ALA A 6 -9.11 -25.18 3.96
C ALA A 6 -9.83 -23.87 4.32
N ARG A 7 -9.70 -23.42 5.59
CA ARG A 7 -10.26 -22.16 6.07
C ARG A 7 -9.47 -20.95 5.51
N TRP A 8 -8.15 -21.10 5.35
CA TRP A 8 -7.28 -20.08 4.74
C TRP A 8 -7.60 -19.85 3.25
N ILE A 9 -7.78 -20.93 2.49
CA ILE A 9 -8.15 -20.85 1.06
C ILE A 9 -9.54 -20.22 0.90
N ALA A 10 -10.50 -20.53 1.77
CA ALA A 10 -11.85 -19.97 1.72
C ALA A 10 -11.89 -18.46 2.07
N LEU A 11 -11.06 -17.99 3.01
CA LEU A 11 -10.93 -16.57 3.36
C LEU A 11 -10.24 -15.79 2.23
N ALA A 12 -9.17 -16.31 1.66
CA ALA A 12 -8.47 -15.70 0.52
C ALA A 12 -9.37 -15.58 -0.72
N ASP A 13 -10.24 -16.58 -0.96
CA ASP A 13 -11.20 -16.56 -2.08
C ASP A 13 -12.35 -15.56 -1.83
N HIS A 14 -12.82 -15.42 -0.59
CA HIS A 14 -13.87 -14.47 -0.23
C HIS A 14 -13.39 -13.01 -0.25
N SER A 15 -12.20 -12.72 0.26
CA SER A 15 -11.62 -11.37 0.22
C SER A 15 -11.23 -10.98 -1.21
N GLY A 16 -10.68 -11.89 -2.00
CA GLY A 16 -10.34 -11.68 -3.40
C GLY A 16 -11.55 -11.31 -4.26
N GLY A 17 -12.67 -11.98 -4.07
CA GLY A 17 -13.93 -11.67 -4.78
C GLY A 17 -14.50 -10.30 -4.42
N ARG A 18 -14.52 -9.96 -3.12
CA ARG A 18 -14.98 -8.64 -2.64
C ARG A 18 -14.08 -7.51 -3.16
N LEU A 19 -12.77 -7.70 -3.04
CA LEU A 19 -11.78 -6.72 -3.47
C LEU A 19 -11.85 -6.47 -4.98
N ASN A 20 -11.98 -7.51 -5.80
CA ASN A 20 -12.14 -7.40 -7.25
C ASN A 20 -13.38 -6.60 -7.63
N ASN A 21 -14.51 -6.79 -6.92
CA ASN A 21 -15.74 -6.03 -7.16
C ASN A 21 -15.56 -4.54 -6.82
N LEU A 22 -14.87 -4.23 -5.71
CA LEU A 22 -14.59 -2.84 -5.32
C LEU A 22 -13.68 -2.15 -6.35
N PHE A 23 -12.62 -2.81 -6.79
CA PHE A 23 -11.74 -2.25 -7.84
C PHE A 23 -12.46 -2.07 -9.17
N LYS A 24 -13.38 -2.99 -9.55
CA LYS A 24 -14.21 -2.81 -10.73
C LYS A 24 -15.05 -1.54 -10.62
N LYS A 25 -15.77 -1.35 -9.51
CA LYS A 25 -16.56 -0.13 -9.28
C LYS A 25 -15.69 1.13 -9.27
N LEU A 26 -14.51 1.06 -8.62
CA LEU A 26 -13.57 2.18 -8.55
C LEU A 26 -13.08 2.61 -9.94
N ASN A 27 -12.98 1.67 -10.87
CA ASN A 27 -12.57 1.92 -12.25
C ASN A 27 -13.70 2.52 -13.11
N GLU A 28 -14.96 2.32 -12.71
CA GLU A 28 -16.15 2.71 -13.48
C GLU A 28 -16.79 4.02 -13.00
N THR A 29 -16.53 4.49 -11.75
CA THR A 29 -17.19 5.66 -11.19
C THR A 29 -16.33 6.92 -11.21
N GLU A 30 -16.94 8.05 -11.60
CA GLU A 30 -16.35 9.40 -11.51
C GLU A 30 -16.82 10.16 -10.26
N ASN A 31 -17.79 9.62 -9.53
CA ASN A 31 -18.34 10.25 -8.35
C ASN A 31 -17.36 10.23 -7.19
N GLN A 32 -16.87 11.40 -6.77
CA GLN A 32 -15.82 11.51 -5.75
C GLN A 32 -16.28 11.07 -4.35
N ASP A 33 -17.56 11.10 -4.04
CA ASP A 33 -18.09 10.61 -2.77
C ASP A 33 -18.08 9.07 -2.76
N GLU A 34 -18.58 8.46 -3.84
CA GLU A 34 -18.53 7.02 -4.03
C GLU A 34 -17.09 6.49 -4.07
N ILE A 35 -16.18 7.21 -4.73
CA ILE A 35 -14.75 6.90 -4.74
C ILE A 35 -14.17 6.84 -3.33
N ARG A 36 -14.51 7.81 -2.46
CA ARG A 36 -14.02 7.81 -1.06
C ARG A 36 -14.50 6.58 -0.29
N ASP A 37 -15.78 6.22 -0.46
CA ASP A 37 -16.37 5.06 0.20
C ASP A 37 -15.71 3.76 -0.29
N LEU A 38 -15.54 3.60 -1.61
CA LEU A 38 -14.87 2.45 -2.20
C LEU A 38 -13.41 2.31 -1.74
N ILE A 39 -12.68 3.42 -1.66
CA ILE A 39 -11.31 3.41 -1.13
C ILE A 39 -11.29 2.99 0.34
N SER A 40 -12.22 3.50 1.15
CA SER A 40 -12.36 3.10 2.56
C SER A 40 -12.62 1.61 2.68
N ASP A 41 -13.54 1.06 1.86
CA ASP A 41 -13.86 -0.36 1.87
C ASP A 41 -12.67 -1.22 1.43
N ILE A 42 -11.89 -0.79 0.43
CA ILE A 42 -10.66 -1.46 0.01
C ILE A 42 -9.65 -1.50 1.15
N TRP A 43 -9.43 -0.37 1.84
CA TRP A 43 -8.54 -0.31 3.00
C TRP A 43 -9.01 -1.23 4.12
N ASN A 44 -10.32 -1.28 4.40
CA ASN A 44 -10.89 -2.16 5.42
C ASN A 44 -10.56 -3.64 5.11
N ILE A 45 -10.67 -4.06 3.83
CA ILE A 45 -10.30 -5.43 3.43
C ILE A 45 -8.80 -5.68 3.60
N TRP A 46 -7.95 -4.73 3.25
CA TRP A 46 -6.50 -4.87 3.43
C TRP A 46 -6.06 -4.91 4.90
N TYR A 47 -6.89 -4.38 5.82
CA TYR A 47 -6.65 -4.46 7.27
C TYR A 47 -7.27 -5.71 7.91
N GLU A 48 -8.06 -6.51 7.17
CA GLU A 48 -8.67 -7.72 7.71
C GLU A 48 -7.60 -8.76 8.09
N VAL A 49 -7.52 -9.07 9.36
CA VAL A 49 -6.64 -10.10 9.92
C VAL A 49 -7.29 -10.67 11.17
N ASP A 50 -7.25 -12.00 11.31
CA ASP A 50 -7.90 -12.73 12.42
C ASP A 50 -6.93 -13.15 13.53
N ASP A 51 -5.62 -13.13 13.27
CA ASP A 51 -4.63 -13.55 14.25
C ASP A 51 -4.42 -12.46 15.32
N PRO A 52 -4.69 -12.75 16.61
CA PRO A 52 -4.58 -11.77 17.68
C PRO A 52 -3.17 -11.20 17.85
N LYS A 53 -2.11 -11.97 17.55
CA LYS A 53 -0.73 -11.50 17.64
C LYS A 53 -0.41 -10.52 16.51
N VAL A 54 -0.88 -10.83 15.29
CA VAL A 54 -0.71 -9.93 14.13
C VAL A 54 -1.41 -8.61 14.41
N ILE A 55 -2.64 -8.65 14.95
CA ILE A 55 -3.39 -7.46 15.36
C ILE A 55 -2.59 -6.67 16.39
N GLU A 56 -2.13 -7.33 17.46
CA GLU A 56 -1.35 -6.69 18.54
C GLU A 56 -0.09 -6.00 18.00
N TYR A 57 0.69 -6.70 17.17
CA TYR A 57 1.91 -6.15 16.60
C TYR A 57 1.63 -4.99 15.64
N PHE A 58 0.55 -5.09 14.84
CA PHE A 58 0.13 -4.04 13.95
C PHE A 58 -0.23 -2.76 14.70
N GLU A 59 -1.10 -2.86 15.72
CA GLU A 59 -1.52 -1.73 16.54
C GLU A 59 -0.34 -1.06 17.26
N LYS A 60 0.53 -1.86 17.88
CA LYS A 60 1.74 -1.35 18.55
C LYS A 60 2.71 -0.70 17.57
N GLY A 61 2.86 -1.28 16.37
CA GLY A 61 3.66 -0.70 15.29
C GLY A 61 3.14 0.65 14.86
N ILE A 62 1.84 0.77 14.62
CA ILE A 62 1.17 2.04 14.27
C ILE A 62 1.32 3.07 15.39
N GLN A 63 1.11 2.66 16.65
CA GLN A 63 1.29 3.56 17.79
C GLN A 63 2.71 4.10 17.87
N ALA A 64 3.73 3.22 17.75
CA ALA A 64 5.13 3.62 17.77
C ALA A 64 5.47 4.54 16.59
N MET A 65 4.94 4.28 15.39
CA MET A 65 5.10 5.13 14.21
C MET A 65 4.50 6.53 14.44
N ASN A 66 3.30 6.62 15.00
CA ASN A 66 2.63 7.89 15.32
C ASN A 66 3.40 8.71 16.35
N LEU A 67 4.05 8.04 17.30
CA LEU A 67 4.94 8.66 18.29
C LEU A 67 6.34 8.96 17.72
N ARG A 68 6.58 8.73 16.43
CA ARG A 68 7.88 8.85 15.75
C ARG A 68 9.01 8.00 16.37
N ASN A 69 8.65 6.97 17.14
CA ASN A 69 9.59 5.98 17.63
C ASN A 69 9.81 4.90 16.54
N TYR A 70 10.47 5.30 15.48
CA TYR A 70 10.68 4.46 14.29
C TYR A 70 11.42 3.14 14.58
N PRO A 71 12.47 3.09 15.43
CA PRO A 71 13.11 1.83 15.77
C PRO A 71 12.15 0.83 16.45
N LEU A 72 11.26 1.33 17.30
CA LEU A 72 10.25 0.49 17.95
C LEU A 72 9.17 0.04 16.95
N ALA A 73 8.73 0.92 16.04
CA ALA A 73 7.78 0.57 14.99
C ALA A 73 8.33 -0.55 14.09
N ILE A 74 9.60 -0.44 13.66
CA ILE A 74 10.28 -1.49 12.86
C ILE A 74 10.28 -2.82 13.61
N ARG A 75 10.56 -2.85 14.92
CA ARG A 75 10.52 -4.08 15.70
C ARG A 75 9.15 -4.75 15.66
N PHE A 76 8.09 -3.97 15.86
CA PHE A 76 6.73 -4.52 15.84
C PHE A 76 6.33 -5.02 14.45
N PHE A 77 6.65 -4.28 13.40
CA PHE A 77 6.38 -4.74 12.04
C PHE A 77 7.24 -5.94 11.62
N ASN A 78 8.47 -6.08 12.13
CA ASN A 78 9.26 -7.29 11.95
C ASN A 78 8.58 -8.51 12.59
N ASN A 79 8.16 -8.40 13.85
CA ASN A 79 7.46 -9.49 14.54
C ASN A 79 6.14 -9.85 13.83
N LEU A 80 5.42 -8.84 13.31
CA LEU A 80 4.21 -9.03 12.53
C LEU A 80 4.49 -9.84 11.25
N ILE A 81 5.51 -9.45 10.50
CA ILE A 81 5.90 -10.09 9.24
C ILE A 81 6.43 -11.53 9.49
N GLU A 82 7.09 -11.77 10.61
CA GLU A 82 7.49 -13.13 11.04
C GLU A 82 6.27 -14.01 11.35
N GLU A 83 5.22 -13.45 11.96
CA GLU A 83 3.99 -14.17 12.30
C GLU A 83 3.12 -14.41 11.06
N ASP A 84 2.92 -13.37 10.22
CA ASP A 84 2.18 -13.48 8.95
C ASP A 84 2.92 -12.76 7.80
N PRO A 85 3.77 -13.49 7.06
CA PRO A 85 4.50 -12.93 5.91
C PRO A 85 3.60 -12.60 4.71
N ASN A 86 2.33 -13.02 4.71
CA ASN A 86 1.38 -12.75 3.64
C ASN A 86 0.47 -11.55 3.91
N PHE A 87 0.55 -10.96 5.09
CA PHE A 87 -0.18 -9.74 5.41
C PHE A 87 0.51 -8.53 4.75
N ALA A 88 0.04 -8.16 3.55
CA ALA A 88 0.64 -7.12 2.71
C ALA A 88 0.82 -5.78 3.44
N GLU A 89 -0.15 -5.42 4.29
CA GLU A 89 -0.13 -4.15 5.00
C GLU A 89 0.98 -4.07 6.06
N GLY A 90 1.42 -5.20 6.60
CA GLY A 90 2.60 -5.25 7.49
C GLY A 90 3.87 -4.78 6.78
N TRP A 91 4.10 -5.26 5.57
CA TRP A 91 5.19 -4.81 4.71
C TRP A 91 5.06 -3.34 4.32
N ASN A 92 3.86 -2.91 3.90
CA ASN A 92 3.57 -1.53 3.54
C ASN A 92 3.82 -0.54 4.69
N LYS A 93 3.42 -0.89 5.93
CA LYS A 93 3.70 -0.04 7.10
C LYS A 93 5.18 0.01 7.43
N ARG A 94 5.91 -1.11 7.34
CA ARG A 94 7.35 -1.10 7.55
C ARG A 94 8.07 -0.27 6.48
N ALA A 95 7.65 -0.38 5.22
CA ALA A 95 8.12 0.47 4.13
C ALA A 95 7.93 1.96 4.44
N THR A 96 6.76 2.33 4.95
CA THR A 96 6.45 3.71 5.34
C THR A 96 7.41 4.20 6.42
N VAL A 97 7.70 3.38 7.44
CA VAL A 97 8.66 3.74 8.50
C VAL A 97 10.07 3.88 7.94
N HIS A 98 10.51 2.97 7.06
CA HIS A 98 11.81 3.09 6.39
C HIS A 98 11.91 4.37 5.57
N PHE A 99 10.86 4.72 4.82
CA PHE A 99 10.79 5.99 4.09
C PHE A 99 10.94 7.21 5.02
N MET A 100 10.21 7.23 6.14
CA MET A 100 10.30 8.32 7.14
C MET A 100 11.69 8.45 7.77
N MET A 101 12.46 7.35 7.80
CA MET A 101 13.85 7.34 8.29
C MET A 101 14.86 7.70 7.19
N GLY A 102 14.44 7.89 5.94
CA GLY A 102 15.33 8.07 4.79
C GLY A 102 16.00 6.79 4.28
N ASN A 103 15.58 5.63 4.76
CA ASN A 103 16.09 4.32 4.36
C ASN A 103 15.37 3.85 3.08
N PHE A 104 15.59 4.55 1.96
CA PHE A 104 14.82 4.34 0.73
C PHE A 104 14.99 2.96 0.11
N ASP A 105 16.17 2.34 0.22
CA ASP A 105 16.42 0.99 -0.32
C ASP A 105 15.59 -0.07 0.43
N GLN A 106 15.54 0.01 1.78
CA GLN A 106 14.73 -0.89 2.59
C GLN A 106 13.23 -0.64 2.37
N SER A 107 12.83 0.63 2.25
CA SER A 107 11.46 0.99 1.91
C SER A 107 11.06 0.39 0.55
N MET A 108 11.90 0.50 -0.47
CA MET A 108 11.63 -0.06 -1.80
C MET A 108 11.51 -1.59 -1.77
N GLN A 109 12.35 -2.29 -1.00
CA GLN A 109 12.27 -3.76 -0.84
C GLN A 109 10.91 -4.17 -0.24
N ASP A 110 10.47 -3.49 0.80
CA ASP A 110 9.18 -3.76 1.44
C ASP A 110 7.98 -3.38 0.55
N ILE A 111 8.09 -2.30 -0.24
CA ILE A 111 7.10 -1.93 -1.25
C ILE A 111 6.96 -3.02 -2.32
N ILE A 112 8.10 -3.53 -2.84
CA ILE A 112 8.09 -4.61 -3.82
C ILE A 112 7.38 -5.83 -3.23
N LYS A 113 7.68 -6.17 -1.97
CA LYS A 113 7.01 -7.29 -1.30
C LYS A 113 5.51 -7.06 -1.13
N THR A 114 5.10 -5.86 -0.78
CA THR A 114 3.67 -5.48 -0.72
C THR A 114 2.99 -5.69 -2.07
N LEU A 115 3.63 -5.26 -3.18
CA LEU A 115 3.08 -5.37 -4.53
C LEU A 115 3.13 -6.79 -5.11
N GLU A 116 4.00 -7.67 -4.61
CA GLU A 116 3.95 -9.11 -4.90
C GLU A 116 2.69 -9.76 -4.29
N LEU A 117 2.27 -9.30 -3.10
CA LEU A 117 1.10 -9.81 -2.39
C LEU A 117 -0.21 -9.19 -2.90
N GLU A 118 -0.21 -7.89 -3.17
CA GLU A 118 -1.34 -7.15 -3.76
C GLU A 118 -0.82 -6.14 -4.81
N PRO A 119 -0.84 -6.51 -6.09
CA PRO A 119 -0.33 -5.66 -7.18
C PRO A 119 -1.05 -4.32 -7.35
N ARG A 120 -2.26 -4.19 -6.81
CA ARG A 120 -3.11 -2.98 -6.87
C ARG A 120 -2.98 -2.11 -5.63
N HIS A 121 -2.03 -2.41 -4.72
CA HIS A 121 -1.90 -1.70 -3.47
C HIS A 121 -1.45 -0.26 -3.69
N PHE A 122 -2.41 0.66 -3.85
CA PHE A 122 -2.13 2.04 -4.23
C PHE A 122 -1.31 2.82 -3.18
N GLY A 123 -1.33 2.43 -1.90
CA GLY A 123 -0.43 2.99 -0.89
C GLY A 123 1.03 2.64 -1.14
N ALA A 124 1.32 1.40 -1.55
CA ALA A 124 2.66 0.95 -1.91
C ALA A 124 3.14 1.59 -3.22
N LEU A 125 2.27 1.65 -4.25
CA LEU A 125 2.58 2.35 -5.50
C LEU A 125 2.87 3.84 -5.24
N ASP A 126 2.08 4.51 -4.40
CA ASP A 126 2.34 5.91 -4.03
C ASP A 126 3.69 6.08 -3.34
N GLY A 127 4.03 5.19 -2.41
CA GLY A 127 5.35 5.16 -1.75
C GLY A 127 6.51 4.97 -2.74
N MET A 128 6.37 4.06 -3.72
CA MET A 128 7.33 3.87 -4.80
C MET A 128 7.53 5.15 -5.62
N GLY A 129 6.45 5.79 -6.03
CA GLY A 129 6.49 7.05 -6.77
C GLY A 129 7.22 8.16 -5.98
N LEU A 130 6.96 8.26 -4.67
CA LEU A 130 7.63 9.23 -3.79
C LEU A 130 9.14 8.96 -3.67
N ILE A 131 9.56 7.69 -3.59
CA ILE A 131 10.99 7.34 -3.57
C ILE A 131 11.65 7.77 -4.89
N PHE A 132 11.04 7.46 -6.04
CA PHE A 132 11.57 7.88 -7.34
C PHE A 132 11.68 9.40 -7.47
N ILE A 133 10.69 10.15 -6.99
CA ILE A 133 10.76 11.63 -6.94
C ILE A 133 11.94 12.09 -6.10
N HIS A 134 12.12 11.51 -4.90
CA HIS A 134 13.21 11.87 -4.00
C HIS A 134 14.60 11.60 -4.62
N GLN A 135 14.69 10.55 -5.45
CA GLN A 135 15.92 10.18 -6.16
C GLN A 135 16.13 10.94 -7.49
N GLY A 136 15.23 11.86 -7.84
CA GLY A 136 15.27 12.58 -9.12
C GLY A 136 14.91 11.73 -10.33
N GLN A 137 14.36 10.54 -10.12
CA GLN A 137 13.97 9.59 -11.15
C GLN A 137 12.53 9.90 -11.61
N PHE A 138 12.33 11.08 -12.15
CA PHE A 138 10.98 11.62 -12.43
C PHE A 138 10.19 10.79 -13.45
N GLN A 139 10.87 10.21 -14.47
CA GLN A 139 10.18 9.38 -15.44
C GLN A 139 9.62 8.11 -14.79
N GLN A 140 10.40 7.44 -13.94
CA GLN A 140 9.94 6.25 -13.20
C GLN A 140 8.77 6.58 -12.27
N ALA A 141 8.79 7.78 -11.65
CA ALA A 141 7.65 8.22 -10.85
C ALA A 141 6.37 8.40 -11.68
N ILE A 142 6.50 8.97 -12.90
CA ILE A 142 5.38 9.11 -13.85
C ILE A 142 4.84 7.72 -14.23
N ASP A 143 5.73 6.78 -14.58
CA ASP A 143 5.34 5.41 -14.98
C ASP A 143 4.56 4.69 -13.85
N VAL A 144 4.96 4.90 -12.59
CA VAL A 144 4.24 4.36 -11.42
C VAL A 144 2.86 5.01 -11.27
N TYR A 145 2.76 6.33 -11.43
CA TYR A 145 1.47 7.02 -11.34
C TYR A 145 0.56 6.68 -12.52
N ASP A 146 1.10 6.41 -13.71
CA ASP A 146 0.33 5.88 -14.83
C ASP A 146 -0.27 4.51 -14.50
N LYS A 147 0.53 3.60 -13.91
CA LYS A 147 0.04 2.32 -13.41
C LYS A 147 -1.04 2.48 -12.34
N MET A 148 -0.91 3.46 -11.45
CA MET A 148 -1.98 3.76 -10.48
C MET A 148 -3.27 4.22 -11.18
N LEU A 149 -3.17 5.02 -12.24
CA LEU A 149 -4.33 5.50 -12.99
C LEU A 149 -4.97 4.40 -13.87
N GLU A 150 -4.22 3.36 -14.26
CA GLU A 150 -4.81 2.15 -14.86
C GLU A 150 -5.72 1.40 -13.87
N ILE A 151 -5.32 1.38 -12.57
CA ILE A 151 -6.08 0.73 -11.50
C ILE A 151 -7.24 1.62 -11.03
N PHE A 152 -7.02 2.93 -10.98
CA PHE A 152 -7.93 3.94 -10.47
C PHE A 152 -7.90 5.20 -11.36
N PRO A 153 -8.63 5.19 -12.49
CA PRO A 153 -8.56 6.25 -13.51
C PRO A 153 -8.96 7.64 -13.02
N PHE A 154 -9.89 7.72 -12.06
CA PHE A 154 -10.46 8.98 -11.58
C PHE A 154 -9.80 9.49 -10.28
N SER A 155 -8.57 9.04 -9.98
CA SER A 155 -7.79 9.54 -8.85
C SER A 155 -7.25 10.94 -9.10
N VAL A 156 -8.01 11.96 -8.71
CA VAL A 156 -7.61 13.38 -8.82
C VAL A 156 -6.23 13.61 -8.17
N LYS A 157 -5.98 12.99 -7.00
CA LYS A 157 -4.70 13.10 -6.29
C LYS A 157 -3.53 12.56 -7.11
N THR A 158 -3.72 11.44 -7.81
CA THR A 158 -2.67 10.82 -8.64
C THR A 158 -2.42 11.64 -9.90
N MET A 159 -3.49 12.14 -10.54
CA MET A 159 -3.38 13.04 -11.70
C MET A 159 -2.59 14.31 -11.34
N ASP A 160 -2.92 14.98 -10.24
CA ASP A 160 -2.25 16.18 -9.76
C ASP A 160 -0.76 15.94 -9.49
N LYS A 161 -0.40 14.82 -8.85
CA LYS A 161 1.00 14.45 -8.63
C LYS A 161 1.76 14.29 -9.95
N LYS A 162 1.19 13.56 -10.90
CA LYS A 162 1.79 13.34 -12.22
C LYS A 162 1.99 14.65 -12.97
N GLU A 163 0.97 15.51 -13.01
CA GLU A 163 1.03 16.82 -13.67
C GLU A 163 2.11 17.73 -13.08
N ARG A 164 2.25 17.74 -11.74
CA ARG A 164 3.32 18.53 -11.09
C ARG A 164 4.71 18.06 -11.48
N ILE A 165 4.94 16.73 -11.60
CA ILE A 165 6.22 16.19 -12.04
C ILE A 165 6.50 16.60 -13.50
N GLN A 166 5.51 16.46 -14.38
CA GLN A 166 5.63 16.84 -15.80
C GLN A 166 5.94 18.32 -15.95
N SER A 167 5.25 19.17 -15.19
CA SER A 167 5.50 20.60 -15.17
C SER A 167 6.91 20.95 -14.69
N PHE A 168 7.40 20.25 -13.67
CA PHE A 168 8.77 20.42 -13.18
C PHE A 168 9.82 20.06 -14.23
N ILE A 169 9.66 18.93 -14.91
CA ILE A 169 10.57 18.50 -15.99
C ILE A 169 10.60 19.54 -17.10
N SER A 170 9.43 20.01 -17.55
CA SER A 170 9.32 20.97 -18.67
C SER A 170 9.93 22.34 -18.37
N GLN A 171 10.03 22.74 -17.10
CA GLN A 171 10.66 24.01 -16.70
C GLN A 171 12.18 23.87 -16.51
N SER A 172 12.69 22.64 -16.44
CA SER A 172 14.10 22.32 -16.19
C SER A 172 14.89 22.01 -17.48
N THR A 173 14.21 21.99 -18.63
CA THR A 173 14.77 21.79 -19.98
C THR A 173 14.74 23.07 -20.78
#